data_36b50a13d6a8a4dc76bc8666bbb961e3
#
_entry.id   36b50a13d6a8a4dc76bc8666bbb961e3
#
_cell.length_a   1.000
_cell.length_b   1.000
_cell.length_c   1.000
_cell.angle_alpha   90.00
_cell.angle_beta   90.00
_cell.angle_gamma   90.00
#
_symmetry.space_group_name_H-M   'P 1'
#
loop_
_entity.id
_entity.type
_entity.pdbx_description
1 polymer ?
#
loop_
_entity_poly.entity_id
_entity_poly.type
_entity_poly.pdbx_seq_one_letter_code
_entity_poly.pdbx_strand_id
1 'polypeptide(L)' 'MQYPEPIARLIDSYMKLPGIGQKTATRLAFYTIDMKEEDRKS' A
#
# COMPACT_ATOMS: atom_id res chain seq x y z
N MET A 1 14.89 3.49 -2.04
CA MET A 1 14.12 4.28 -1.09
C MET A 1 13.39 3.37 -0.12
N GLN A 2 13.41 3.72 1.15
CA GLN A 2 12.79 2.89 2.18
C GLN A 2 11.51 3.53 2.69
N TYR A 3 10.51 2.69 2.89
CA TYR A 3 9.23 3.13 3.44
C TYR A 3 9.10 2.64 4.89
N PRO A 4 8.26 3.30 5.71
CA PRO A 4 7.95 2.76 7.03
C PRO A 4 7.45 1.32 6.94
N GLU A 5 7.69 0.55 7.99
CA GLU A 5 7.39 -0.86 7.96
C GLU A 5 5.94 -1.20 7.60
N PRO A 6 4.93 -0.48 8.14
CA PRO A 6 3.55 -0.79 7.76
C PRO A 6 3.30 -0.63 6.26
N ILE A 7 3.90 0.40 5.66
CA ILE A 7 3.74 0.63 4.22
C ILE A 7 4.51 -0.42 3.43
N ALA A 8 5.72 -0.74 3.86
CA ALA A 8 6.53 -1.74 3.18
C ALA A 8 5.83 -3.11 3.18
N ARG A 9 5.20 -3.45 4.29
CA ARG A 9 4.45 -4.70 4.38
C ARG A 9 3.27 -4.73 3.43
N LEU A 10 2.58 -3.62 3.31
CA LEU A 10 1.46 -3.50 2.41
C LEU A 10 1.90 -3.67 0.97
N ILE A 11 2.98 -3.00 0.60
CA ILE A 11 3.54 -3.10 -0.74
C ILE A 11 3.90 -4.56 -1.05
N ASP A 12 4.56 -5.22 -0.11
CA ASP A 12 4.95 -6.60 -0.29
C ASP A 12 3.74 -7.51 -0.46
N SER A 13 2.70 -7.28 0.32
CA SER A 13 1.47 -8.06 0.22
C SER A 13 0.83 -7.91 -1.15
N TYR A 14 0.76 -6.68 -1.65
CA TYR A 14 0.17 -6.45 -2.98
C TYR A 14 1.02 -7.09 -4.08
N MET A 15 2.34 -7.10 -3.91
CA MET A 15 3.22 -7.70 -4.91
C MET A 15 3.06 -9.21 -5.02
N LYS A 16 2.46 -9.84 -4.02
CA LYS A 16 2.18 -11.27 -4.06
C LYS A 16 1.01 -11.60 -4.98
N LEU A 17 0.23 -10.61 -5.34
CA LEU A 17 -0.89 -10.82 -6.25
C LEU A 17 -0.40 -10.97 -7.68
N PRO A 18 -0.99 -11.88 -8.47
CA PRO A 18 -0.57 -12.05 -9.86
C PRO A 18 -0.86 -10.80 -10.68
N GLY A 19 0.11 -10.43 -11.51
CA GLY A 19 -0.05 -9.27 -12.37
C GLY A 19 0.23 -7.93 -11.70
N ILE A 20 0.61 -7.92 -10.44
CA ILE A 20 0.90 -6.69 -9.72
C ILE A 20 2.41 -6.50 -9.59
N GLY A 21 2.92 -5.45 -10.22
CA GLY A 21 4.33 -5.09 -10.10
C GLY A 21 4.57 -4.13 -8.94
N GLN A 22 5.84 -3.78 -8.72
CA GLN A 22 6.21 -2.92 -7.60
C GLN A 22 5.54 -1.54 -7.68
N LYS A 23 5.47 -0.97 -8.87
CA LYS A 23 4.85 0.34 -9.04
C LYS A 23 3.39 0.32 -8.65
N THR A 24 2.66 -0.67 -9.15
CA THR A 24 1.24 -0.80 -8.85
C THR A 24 1.03 -1.10 -7.38
N ALA A 25 1.86 -1.97 -6.81
CA ALA A 25 1.76 -2.31 -5.40
C ALA A 25 1.96 -1.08 -4.52
N THR A 26 2.93 -0.24 -4.86
CA THR A 26 3.20 0.99 -4.11
C THR A 26 2.00 1.92 -4.17
N ARG A 27 1.41 2.10 -5.33
CA ARG A 27 0.23 2.94 -5.49
C ARG A 27 -0.95 2.41 -4.67
N LEU A 28 -1.17 1.10 -4.73
CA LEU A 28 -2.25 0.49 -3.98
C LEU A 28 -2.06 0.65 -2.48
N ALA A 29 -0.83 0.53 -2.02
CA ALA A 29 -0.53 0.71 -0.60
C ALA A 29 -0.88 2.12 -0.14
N PHE A 30 -0.52 3.13 -0.90
CA PHE A 30 -0.84 4.51 -0.56
C PHE A 30 -2.33 4.76 -0.61
N TYR A 31 -3.02 4.19 -1.58
CA TYR A 31 -4.48 4.30 -1.65
C TYR A 31 -5.13 3.70 -0.41
N THR A 32 -4.66 2.55 0.01
CA THR A 32 -5.21 1.89 1.19
C THR A 32 -5.05 2.74 2.43
N ILE A 33 -3.88 3.33 2.60
CA ILE A 33 -3.61 4.18 3.75
C ILE A 33 -4.47 5.43 3.72
N ASP A 34 -4.61 6.03 2.55
CA ASP A 34 -5.43 7.22 2.39
C ASP A 34 -6.90 6.95 2.73
N MET A 35 -7.40 5.80 2.28
CA MET A 35 -8.76 5.41 2.59
C MET A 35 -8.98 5.21 4.08
N LYS A 36 -8.00 4.63 4.76
CA LYS A 36 -8.09 4.41 6.19
C LYS A 36 -8.10 5.73 6.95
N GLU A 37 -7.31 6.69 6.53
CA GLU A 37 -7.29 8.00 7.16
C GLU A 37 -8.62 8.73 6.99
N GLU A 38 -9.20 8.65 5.82
CA GLU A 38 -10.50 9.26 5.56
C GLU A 38 -11.58 8.64 6.42
N ASP A 39 -11.55 7.33 6.56
CA ASP A 39 -12.50 6.61 7.38
C ASP A 39 -12.38 7.03 8.85
N ARG A 40 -11.17 7.34 9.27
CA ARG A 40 -10.91 7.76 10.64
C ARG A 40 -11.46 9.15 10.94
N LYS A 41 -11.49 10.00 9.94
CA LYS A 41 -11.92 11.40 10.11
C LYS A 41 -13.42 11.54 10.22
N SER A 42 -14.15 10.59 9.77
CA SER A 42 -15.61 10.63 9.90
C SER A 42 -16.09 9.95 11.20
#